data_5eda56b1a400349eb93f2f4d100c7990
#
_entry.id   5eda56b1a400349eb93f2f4d100c7990
#
_cell.length_a   1.000
_cell.length_b   1.000
_cell.length_c   1.000
_cell.angle_alpha   90.00
_cell.angle_beta   90.00
_cell.angle_gamma   90.00
#
_symmetry.space_group_name_H-M   'P 1'
#
loop_
_entity.id
_entity.type
_entity.pdbx_description
1 polymer ?
#
loop_
_entity_poly.entity_id
_entity_poly.type
_entity_poly.pdbx_seq_one_letter_code
_entity_poly.pdbx_strand_id
1 'polypeptide(L)'
;MLTFLQSQSMVFKRLQSEVNILPILKQVAENWDDFNIQTIRQEEIPAQKETMEIRVRERSGHHPPHSSNHYECIYFLNWFEKMYGGKIYRAAMSHMPAGGKVHLHKDGGEYYENKDRFHLVLSGYYDFTVDDETQRFGAGDLFWFNNTKLHSSINVTPIPRISLFFDVEGCKI
;
A
#
# COMPACT_ATOMS: atom_id res chain seq x y z
N MET A 1 -18.55 -29.97 -26.63
CA MET A 1 -18.21 -28.53 -26.61
C MET A 1 -17.66 -28.25 -25.22
N LEU A 2 -16.33 -28.38 -25.07
CA LEU A 2 -15.65 -28.18 -23.80
C LEU A 2 -15.40 -26.69 -23.64
N THR A 3 -16.12 -26.06 -22.74
CA THR A 3 -15.88 -24.68 -22.29
C THR A 3 -14.54 -24.66 -21.53
N PHE A 4 -13.54 -24.07 -22.15
CA PHE A 4 -12.32 -23.68 -21.45
C PHE A 4 -12.69 -22.61 -20.41
N LEU A 5 -12.82 -23.01 -19.16
CA LEU A 5 -12.72 -22.09 -18.03
C LEU A 5 -11.29 -21.58 -18.03
N GLN A 6 -11.05 -20.41 -18.60
CA GLN A 6 -9.82 -19.66 -18.37
C GLN A 6 -9.73 -19.46 -16.87
N SER A 7 -8.72 -20.05 -16.24
CA SER A 7 -8.31 -19.72 -14.88
C SER A 7 -7.99 -18.23 -14.86
N GLN A 8 -8.93 -17.39 -14.42
CA GLN A 8 -8.66 -15.99 -14.15
C GLN A 8 -7.55 -15.95 -13.11
N SER A 9 -6.41 -15.40 -13.49
CA SER A 9 -5.31 -15.20 -12.54
C SER A 9 -5.82 -14.28 -11.44
N MET A 10 -5.71 -14.72 -10.18
CA MET A 10 -6.11 -13.95 -9.01
C MET A 10 -5.42 -12.57 -9.04
N VAL A 11 -6.19 -11.50 -8.97
CA VAL A 11 -5.67 -10.12 -8.99
C VAL A 11 -5.65 -9.48 -7.61
N PHE A 12 -6.44 -10.03 -6.65
CA PHE A 12 -6.47 -9.61 -5.24
C PHE A 12 -6.45 -10.83 -4.31
N LYS A 13 -5.84 -10.64 -3.13
CA LYS A 13 -5.96 -11.57 -2.02
C LYS A 13 -6.01 -10.79 -0.71
N ARG A 14 -7.14 -10.84 0.00
CA ARG A 14 -7.23 -10.35 1.38
C ARG A 14 -6.57 -11.36 2.30
N LEU A 15 -5.54 -10.93 3.04
CA LEU A 15 -4.78 -11.77 3.97
C LEU A 15 -5.42 -11.78 5.35
N GLN A 16 -5.80 -10.58 5.81
CA GLN A 16 -6.45 -10.39 7.11
C GLN A 16 -7.45 -9.24 7.03
N SER A 17 -8.45 -9.26 7.91
CA SER A 17 -9.31 -8.15 8.28
C SER A 17 -9.11 -7.85 9.77
N GLU A 18 -9.49 -6.65 10.19
CA GLU A 18 -9.46 -6.25 11.62
C GLU A 18 -8.04 -6.24 12.24
N VAL A 19 -7.00 -6.00 11.42
CA VAL A 19 -5.65 -5.75 11.96
C VAL A 19 -5.72 -4.57 12.93
N ASN A 20 -5.11 -4.69 14.11
CA ASN A 20 -5.04 -3.58 15.07
C ASN A 20 -4.12 -2.47 14.55
N ILE A 21 -4.72 -1.44 14.00
CA ILE A 21 -4.04 -0.30 13.37
C ILE A 21 -3.88 0.91 14.31
N LEU A 22 -4.51 0.89 15.48
CA LEU A 22 -4.56 2.05 16.39
C LEU A 22 -3.17 2.54 16.81
N PRO A 23 -2.18 1.68 17.14
CA PRO A 23 -0.83 2.15 17.47
C PRO A 23 -0.18 2.94 16.34
N ILE A 24 -0.32 2.46 15.09
CA ILE A 24 0.23 3.13 13.90
C ILE A 24 -0.47 4.47 13.69
N LEU A 25 -1.81 4.50 13.75
CA LEU A 25 -2.59 5.74 13.57
C LEU A 25 -2.24 6.81 14.59
N LYS A 26 -2.00 6.41 15.85
CA LYS A 26 -1.56 7.34 16.90
C LYS A 26 -0.26 8.01 16.52
N GLN A 27 0.74 7.25 16.06
CA GLN A 27 2.02 7.82 15.65
C GLN A 27 1.90 8.72 14.41
N VAL A 28 1.04 8.35 13.45
CA VAL A 28 0.76 9.19 12.29
C VAL A 28 0.15 10.53 12.73
N ALA A 29 -0.79 10.52 13.67
CA ALA A 29 -1.40 11.75 14.18
C ALA A 29 -0.41 12.64 14.94
N GLU A 30 0.49 12.05 15.73
CA GLU A 30 1.53 12.74 16.50
C GLU A 30 2.63 13.33 15.59
N ASN A 31 2.85 12.76 14.41
CA ASN A 31 3.92 13.13 13.48
C ASN A 31 3.36 13.45 12.07
N TRP A 32 2.21 14.13 12.01
CA TRP A 32 1.51 14.42 10.76
C TRP A 32 2.37 15.22 9.75
N ASP A 33 3.23 16.08 10.24
CA ASP A 33 4.09 16.91 9.41
C ASP A 33 5.13 16.12 8.61
N ASP A 34 5.38 14.86 8.97
CA ASP A 34 6.26 13.98 8.19
C ASP A 34 5.72 13.70 6.77
N PHE A 35 4.41 13.88 6.51
CA PHE A 35 3.84 13.85 5.15
C PHE A 35 4.36 14.97 4.25
N ASN A 36 4.84 16.07 4.80
CA ASN A 36 5.34 17.22 4.05
C ASN A 36 6.82 17.07 3.64
N ILE A 37 7.54 16.08 4.16
CA ILE A 37 8.99 15.91 3.92
C ILE A 37 9.27 15.47 2.47
N GLN A 38 8.31 14.83 1.79
CA GLN A 38 8.51 14.25 0.46
C GLN A 38 7.44 14.69 -0.54
N THR A 39 7.53 15.93 -1.00
CA THR A 39 6.63 16.50 -2.02
C THR A 39 7.03 16.14 -3.46
N ILE A 40 8.30 15.80 -3.70
CA ILE A 40 8.89 15.56 -5.04
C ILE A 40 8.09 14.52 -5.83
N ARG A 41 7.52 13.53 -5.17
CA ARG A 41 6.80 12.44 -5.84
C ARG A 41 5.48 12.86 -6.49
N GLN A 42 4.81 13.87 -5.95
CA GLN A 42 3.57 14.41 -6.50
C GLN A 42 3.81 15.08 -7.85
N GLU A 43 4.98 15.68 -8.02
CA GLU A 43 5.40 16.36 -9.25
C GLU A 43 5.89 15.37 -10.31
N GLU A 44 6.60 14.33 -9.91
CA GLU A 44 7.25 13.37 -10.81
C GLU A 44 6.34 12.22 -11.26
N ILE A 45 5.30 11.86 -10.48
CA ILE A 45 4.43 10.72 -10.78
C ILE A 45 2.98 11.20 -10.95
N PRO A 46 2.55 11.51 -12.19
CA PRO A 46 1.21 12.06 -12.46
C PRO A 46 0.07 11.20 -11.90
N ALA A 47 0.23 9.87 -11.84
CA ALA A 47 -0.78 8.95 -11.29
C ALA A 47 -1.01 9.16 -9.78
N GLN A 48 -0.06 9.75 -9.06
CA GLN A 48 -0.08 9.93 -7.60
C GLN A 48 -0.14 11.39 -7.16
N LYS A 49 -0.42 12.32 -8.06
CA LYS A 49 -0.43 13.77 -7.79
C LYS A 49 -1.34 14.22 -6.63
N GLU A 50 -2.35 13.42 -6.31
CA GLU A 50 -3.32 13.69 -5.24
C GLU A 50 -2.95 13.03 -3.91
N THR A 51 -1.77 12.41 -3.79
CA THR A 51 -1.35 11.70 -2.59
C THR A 51 -0.11 12.33 -1.96
N MET A 52 0.00 12.23 -0.63
CA MET A 52 1.22 12.52 0.13
C MET A 52 1.78 11.23 0.70
N GLU A 53 3.08 11.19 1.02
CA GLU A 53 3.73 9.96 1.47
C GLU A 53 4.67 10.22 2.65
N ILE A 54 4.59 9.36 3.68
CA ILE A 54 5.65 9.20 4.70
C ILE A 54 6.40 7.93 4.37
N ARG A 55 7.67 8.04 4.01
CA ARG A 55 8.50 6.87 3.71
C ARG A 55 9.04 6.26 5.00
N VAL A 56 8.75 4.99 5.22
CA VAL A 56 9.19 4.22 6.40
C VAL A 56 10.41 3.36 6.08
N ARG A 57 10.50 2.87 4.85
CA ARG A 57 11.64 2.10 4.34
C ARG A 57 11.89 2.43 2.88
N GLU A 58 13.14 2.67 2.51
CA GLU A 58 13.55 2.95 1.14
C GLU A 58 13.60 1.67 0.27
N ARG A 59 13.69 1.84 -1.06
CA ARG A 59 13.84 0.70 -2.00
C ARG A 59 15.06 -0.18 -1.71
N SER A 60 16.09 0.38 -1.09
CA SER A 60 17.29 -0.34 -0.63
C SER A 60 17.06 -1.19 0.62
N GLY A 61 15.91 -1.02 1.29
CA GLY A 61 15.61 -1.63 2.58
C GLY A 61 16.07 -0.81 3.80
N HIS A 62 16.72 0.33 3.59
CA HIS A 62 17.14 1.21 4.69
C HIS A 62 15.99 2.05 5.23
N HIS A 63 16.07 2.41 6.50
CA HIS A 63 15.13 3.32 7.16
C HIS A 63 15.61 4.77 7.03
N PRO A 64 14.80 5.70 6.48
CA PRO A 64 15.14 7.11 6.50
C PRO A 64 15.08 7.67 7.94
N PRO A 65 15.78 8.77 8.27
CA PRO A 65 15.88 9.28 9.64
C PRO A 65 14.53 9.48 10.34
N HIS A 66 13.54 10.05 9.66
CA HIS A 66 12.20 10.31 10.22
C HIS A 66 11.37 9.04 10.47
N SER A 67 11.78 7.88 9.94
CA SER A 67 11.07 6.62 10.19
C SER A 67 11.08 6.21 11.67
N SER A 68 12.00 6.73 12.47
CA SER A 68 12.03 6.53 13.93
C SER A 68 10.77 7.05 14.64
N ASN A 69 10.07 8.03 14.06
CA ASN A 69 8.81 8.53 14.56
C ASN A 69 7.64 7.56 14.33
N HIS A 70 7.86 6.52 13.52
CA HIS A 70 6.84 5.56 13.07
C HIS A 70 7.22 4.11 13.42
N TYR A 71 7.73 3.90 14.65
CA TYR A 71 8.23 2.58 15.08
C TYR A 71 7.14 1.49 15.12
N GLU A 72 5.86 1.84 15.37
CA GLU A 72 4.77 0.86 15.31
C GLU A 72 4.54 0.33 13.90
N CYS A 73 4.74 1.19 12.89
CA CYS A 73 4.75 0.76 11.51
C CYS A 73 5.91 -0.19 11.23
N ILE A 74 7.11 0.09 11.76
CA ILE A 74 8.28 -0.79 11.64
C ILE A 74 8.03 -2.13 12.34
N TYR A 75 7.41 -2.15 13.52
CA TYR A 75 7.02 -3.38 14.22
C TYR A 75 6.04 -4.22 13.42
N PHE A 76 5.03 -3.57 12.80
CA PHE A 76 4.11 -4.27 11.91
C PHE A 76 4.83 -4.91 10.71
N LEU A 77 5.74 -4.18 10.05
CA LEU A 77 6.52 -4.72 8.93
C LEU A 77 7.38 -5.92 9.34
N ASN A 78 8.06 -5.86 10.49
CA ASN A 78 8.84 -6.97 11.02
C ASN A 78 7.95 -8.17 11.40
N TRP A 79 6.76 -7.93 11.96
CA TRP A 79 5.77 -8.97 12.20
C TRP A 79 5.32 -9.62 10.89
N PHE A 80 5.08 -8.83 9.83
CA PHE A 80 4.69 -9.35 8.52
C PHE A 80 5.76 -10.27 7.93
N GLU A 81 7.04 -9.86 7.93
CA GLU A 81 8.16 -10.69 7.46
C GLU A 81 8.23 -12.01 8.23
N LYS A 82 8.00 -11.99 9.55
CA LYS A 82 7.99 -13.20 10.38
C LYS A 82 6.83 -14.13 10.06
N MET A 83 5.63 -13.59 9.78
CA MET A 83 4.42 -14.38 9.56
C MET A 83 4.31 -14.95 8.14
N TYR A 84 4.66 -14.15 7.13
CA TYR A 84 4.48 -14.50 5.72
C TYR A 84 5.79 -14.80 4.99
N GLY A 85 6.91 -14.60 5.64
CA GLY A 85 8.24 -14.73 5.04
C GLY A 85 8.56 -13.59 4.08
N GLY A 86 9.68 -13.74 3.37
CA GLY A 86 10.17 -12.75 2.44
C GLY A 86 10.93 -11.61 3.13
N LYS A 87 11.35 -10.65 2.32
CA LYS A 87 12.05 -9.45 2.76
C LYS A 87 11.33 -8.21 2.24
N ILE A 88 10.99 -7.30 3.15
CA ILE A 88 10.38 -6.03 2.78
C ILE A 88 11.49 -5.05 2.37
N TYR A 89 11.32 -4.44 1.19
CA TYR A 89 12.20 -3.39 0.69
C TYR A 89 11.57 -2.02 0.93
N ARG A 90 10.78 -1.54 0.02
CA ARG A 90 10.11 -0.26 0.17
C ARG A 90 8.86 -0.39 1.04
N ALA A 91 8.67 0.58 1.94
CA ALA A 91 7.43 0.74 2.68
C ALA A 91 7.13 2.22 2.89
N ALA A 92 5.87 2.63 2.69
CA ALA A 92 5.45 4.00 2.93
C ALA A 92 3.97 4.07 3.31
N MET A 93 3.62 5.06 4.12
CA MET A 93 2.25 5.44 4.37
C MET A 93 1.83 6.47 3.34
N SER A 94 0.71 6.23 2.66
CA SER A 94 0.14 7.12 1.65
C SER A 94 -1.16 7.72 2.18
N HIS A 95 -1.20 9.04 2.22
CA HIS A 95 -2.40 9.83 2.49
C HIS A 95 -3.06 10.22 1.17
N MET A 96 -4.39 10.08 1.09
CA MET A 96 -5.21 10.49 -0.04
C MET A 96 -6.41 11.26 0.51
N PRO A 97 -6.67 12.50 0.05
CA PRO A 97 -7.80 13.30 0.54
C PRO A 97 -9.14 12.65 0.21
N ALA A 98 -10.23 13.15 0.81
CA ALA A 98 -11.59 12.75 0.45
C ALA A 98 -11.83 12.95 -1.04
N GLY A 99 -12.37 11.93 -1.73
CA GLY A 99 -12.59 11.92 -3.18
C GLY A 99 -11.33 11.85 -4.04
N GLY A 100 -10.13 11.84 -3.42
CA GLY A 100 -8.85 11.75 -4.13
C GLY A 100 -8.66 10.42 -4.85
N LYS A 101 -7.74 10.40 -5.83
CA LYS A 101 -7.51 9.25 -6.70
C LYS A 101 -6.01 8.96 -6.85
N VAL A 102 -5.70 7.68 -6.97
CA VAL A 102 -4.51 7.21 -7.69
C VAL A 102 -4.97 6.80 -9.08
N HIS A 103 -4.47 7.52 -10.09
CA HIS A 103 -4.90 7.30 -11.47
C HIS A 103 -4.36 5.98 -12.03
N LEU A 104 -5.00 5.51 -13.10
CA LEU A 104 -4.67 4.24 -13.74
C LEU A 104 -3.20 4.19 -14.17
N HIS A 105 -2.48 3.20 -13.66
CA HIS A 105 -1.08 2.94 -13.98
C HIS A 105 -0.74 1.48 -13.68
N LYS A 106 0.45 1.07 -14.00
CA LYS A 106 1.06 -0.18 -13.53
C LYS A 106 2.43 0.11 -12.93
N ASP A 107 2.82 -0.65 -11.93
CA ASP A 107 4.19 -0.63 -11.47
C ASP A 107 5.09 -1.34 -12.49
N GLY A 108 6.19 -0.72 -12.87
CA GLY A 108 7.07 -1.25 -13.90
C GLY A 108 8.54 -1.00 -13.62
N GLY A 109 9.39 -1.74 -14.36
CA GLY A 109 10.83 -1.71 -14.22
C GLY A 109 11.38 -2.83 -13.33
N GLU A 110 12.66 -3.07 -13.45
CA GLU A 110 13.42 -4.15 -12.83
C GLU A 110 13.16 -4.31 -11.32
N TYR A 111 12.94 -3.18 -10.61
CA TYR A 111 12.65 -3.19 -9.16
C TYR A 111 11.41 -4.03 -8.81
N TYR A 112 10.39 -4.05 -9.67
CA TYR A 112 9.09 -4.69 -9.36
C TYR A 112 8.97 -6.12 -9.91
N GLU A 113 9.91 -6.61 -10.71
CA GLU A 113 9.81 -7.90 -11.40
C GLU A 113 9.65 -9.12 -10.47
N ASN A 114 10.18 -9.01 -9.25
CA ASN A 114 10.16 -10.09 -8.26
C ASN A 114 9.58 -9.65 -6.90
N LYS A 115 8.77 -8.59 -6.89
CA LYS A 115 8.19 -8.05 -5.65
C LYS A 115 6.68 -8.01 -5.70
N ASP A 116 6.09 -8.59 -4.68
CA ASP A 116 4.68 -8.51 -4.38
C ASP A 116 4.37 -7.23 -3.62
N ARG A 117 3.25 -6.57 -3.94
CA ARG A 117 2.79 -5.38 -3.22
C ARG A 117 1.62 -5.68 -2.32
N PHE A 118 1.75 -5.19 -1.10
CA PHE A 118 0.73 -5.29 -0.05
C PHE A 118 0.27 -3.92 0.40
N HIS A 119 -0.98 -3.85 0.83
CA HIS A 119 -1.56 -2.69 1.50
C HIS A 119 -2.18 -3.09 2.83
N LEU A 120 -1.95 -2.29 3.87
CA LEU A 120 -2.72 -2.25 5.10
C LEU A 120 -3.48 -0.93 5.14
N VAL A 121 -4.80 -0.98 5.17
CA VAL A 121 -5.63 0.23 5.28
C VAL A 121 -5.61 0.72 6.72
N LEU A 122 -5.18 1.96 6.95
CA LEU A 122 -5.09 2.57 8.28
C LEU A 122 -6.29 3.46 8.58
N SER A 123 -6.87 4.13 7.57
CA SER A 123 -8.01 5.05 7.76
C SER A 123 -8.88 5.06 6.52
N GLY A 124 -10.19 5.24 6.72
CA GLY A 124 -11.16 5.28 5.64
C GLY A 124 -11.38 3.94 4.96
N TYR A 125 -11.99 3.98 3.81
CA TYR A 125 -12.06 2.87 2.86
C TYR A 125 -12.01 3.40 1.44
N TYR A 126 -11.63 2.57 0.50
CA TYR A 126 -11.51 2.95 -0.89
C TYR A 126 -11.79 1.77 -1.82
N ASP A 127 -12.22 2.11 -3.02
CA ASP A 127 -12.34 1.15 -4.09
C ASP A 127 -10.99 1.06 -4.82
N PHE A 128 -10.49 -0.16 -4.92
CA PHE A 128 -9.24 -0.49 -5.59
C PHE A 128 -9.56 -1.36 -6.81
N THR A 129 -9.12 -0.93 -7.98
CA THR A 129 -9.36 -1.62 -9.25
C THR A 129 -8.05 -2.16 -9.81
N VAL A 130 -8.04 -3.43 -10.20
CA VAL A 130 -6.94 -4.08 -10.93
C VAL A 130 -7.55 -4.71 -12.18
N ASP A 131 -7.07 -4.30 -13.36
CA ASP A 131 -7.68 -4.59 -14.66
C ASP A 131 -9.18 -4.19 -14.65
N ASP A 132 -10.09 -5.17 -14.69
CA ASP A 132 -11.55 -4.99 -14.69
C ASP A 132 -12.21 -5.38 -13.35
N GLU A 133 -11.43 -5.84 -12.36
CA GLU A 133 -11.94 -6.21 -11.04
C GLU A 133 -11.78 -5.07 -10.04
N THR A 134 -12.87 -4.72 -9.34
CA THR A 134 -12.87 -3.72 -8.27
C THR A 134 -13.26 -4.36 -6.95
N GLN A 135 -12.44 -4.12 -5.92
CA GLN A 135 -12.75 -4.51 -4.55
C GLN A 135 -12.67 -3.32 -3.60
N ARG A 136 -13.51 -3.35 -2.55
CA ARG A 136 -13.49 -2.36 -1.47
C ARG A 136 -12.70 -2.89 -0.29
N PHE A 137 -11.77 -2.03 0.19
CA PHE A 137 -10.96 -2.29 1.37
C PHE A 137 -11.13 -1.15 2.38
N GLY A 138 -11.22 -1.51 3.65
CA GLY A 138 -11.43 -0.59 4.78
C GLY A 138 -10.36 -0.69 5.85
N ALA A 139 -10.43 0.19 6.84
CA ALA A 139 -9.50 0.23 7.96
C ALA A 139 -9.34 -1.14 8.63
N GLY A 140 -8.10 -1.62 8.77
CA GLY A 140 -7.75 -2.95 9.28
C GLY A 140 -7.62 -4.04 8.22
N ASP A 141 -7.98 -3.78 6.94
CA ASP A 141 -7.76 -4.75 5.86
C ASP A 141 -6.31 -4.78 5.43
N LEU A 142 -5.72 -5.97 5.45
CA LEU A 142 -4.41 -6.29 4.87
C LEU A 142 -4.62 -7.14 3.62
N PHE A 143 -4.14 -6.66 2.46
CA PHE A 143 -4.33 -7.34 1.20
C PHE A 143 -3.12 -7.23 0.26
N TRP A 144 -3.01 -8.21 -0.60
CA TRP A 144 -2.13 -8.25 -1.77
C TRP A 144 -2.93 -7.92 -3.03
N PHE A 145 -2.27 -7.31 -4.01
CA PHE A 145 -2.79 -7.22 -5.37
C PHE A 145 -1.67 -7.37 -6.40
N ASN A 146 -2.04 -7.76 -7.60
CA ASN A 146 -1.10 -7.90 -8.70
C ASN A 146 -0.71 -6.52 -9.26
N ASN A 147 0.39 -5.96 -8.75
CA ASN A 147 0.89 -4.63 -9.10
C ASN A 147 1.50 -4.54 -10.51
N THR A 148 1.73 -5.67 -11.20
CA THR A 148 2.20 -5.69 -12.59
C THR A 148 1.09 -5.45 -13.60
N LYS A 149 -0.17 -5.48 -13.14
CA LYS A 149 -1.36 -5.18 -13.93
C LYS A 149 -1.77 -3.71 -13.78
N LEU A 150 -2.59 -3.22 -14.73
CA LEU A 150 -3.15 -1.88 -14.62
C LEU A 150 -4.02 -1.77 -13.39
N HIS A 151 -3.76 -0.74 -12.57
CA HIS A 151 -4.51 -0.54 -11.33
C HIS A 151 -4.73 0.94 -11.02
N SER A 152 -5.77 1.20 -10.25
CA SER A 152 -6.16 2.53 -9.77
C SER A 152 -6.88 2.42 -8.43
N SER A 153 -7.04 3.54 -7.73
CA SER A 153 -7.88 3.57 -6.52
C SER A 153 -8.53 4.93 -6.32
N ILE A 154 -9.69 4.92 -5.67
CA ILE A 154 -10.44 6.12 -5.32
C ILE A 154 -10.87 6.08 -3.86
N ASN A 155 -10.61 7.16 -3.12
CA ASN A 155 -11.14 7.33 -1.78
C ASN A 155 -12.61 7.76 -1.88
N VAL A 156 -13.52 6.85 -1.53
CA VAL A 156 -14.97 7.08 -1.58
C VAL A 156 -15.54 7.54 -0.23
N THR A 157 -14.68 7.89 0.73
CA THR A 157 -15.09 8.39 2.05
C THR A 157 -15.01 9.92 2.15
N PRO A 158 -15.76 10.53 3.09
CA PRO A 158 -15.64 11.97 3.37
C PRO A 158 -14.41 12.33 4.22
N ILE A 159 -13.60 11.35 4.60
CA ILE A 159 -12.37 11.53 5.38
C ILE A 159 -11.15 11.11 4.55
N PRO A 160 -9.94 11.59 4.88
CA PRO A 160 -8.73 11.11 4.25
C PRO A 160 -8.54 9.61 4.43
N ARG A 161 -8.14 8.92 3.35
CA ARG A 161 -7.67 7.56 3.41
C ARG A 161 -6.16 7.55 3.69
N ILE A 162 -5.74 6.75 4.64
CA ILE A 162 -4.33 6.47 4.90
C ILE A 162 -4.13 4.96 4.73
N SER A 163 -3.11 4.57 3.98
CA SER A 163 -2.71 3.16 3.87
C SER A 163 -1.20 3.03 3.94
N LEU A 164 -0.73 2.00 4.64
CA LEU A 164 0.64 1.53 4.54
C LEU A 164 0.74 0.59 3.36
N PHE A 165 1.59 0.89 2.38
CA PHE A 165 1.93 -0.04 1.31
C PHE A 165 3.40 -0.46 1.43
N PHE A 166 3.70 -1.69 1.01
CA PHE A 166 5.06 -2.22 1.07
C PHE A 166 5.29 -3.30 0.02
N ASP A 167 6.54 -3.38 -0.43
CA ASP A 167 7.01 -4.28 -1.48
C ASP A 167 7.84 -5.39 -0.85
N VAL A 168 7.48 -6.65 -1.13
CA VAL A 168 8.07 -7.86 -0.51
C VAL A 168 8.63 -8.78 -1.59
N GLU A 169 9.85 -9.26 -1.40
CA GLU A 169 10.46 -10.29 -2.22
C GLU A 169 10.44 -11.63 -1.49
N GLY A 170 9.99 -12.70 -2.18
CA GLY A 170 10.01 -14.06 -1.65
C GLY A 170 8.94 -14.35 -0.59
N CYS A 171 7.82 -13.63 -0.61
CA CYS A 171 6.68 -13.87 0.28
C CYS A 171 5.98 -15.20 -0.02
N LYS A 172 5.43 -15.84 1.02
CA LYS A 172 4.65 -17.07 0.92
C LYS A 172 3.17 -16.77 1.21
N ILE A 173 2.41 -16.44 0.16
CA ILE A 173 0.97 -16.14 0.25
C ILE A 173 0.12 -17.05 -0.62
#